data_129cd3a4ab2cc5def1ac97f5bcd67c0d
#
_entry.id   129cd3a4ab2cc5def1ac97f5bcd67c0d
#
_cell.length_a   1.000
_cell.length_b   1.000
_cell.length_c   1.000
_cell.angle_alpha   90.00
_cell.angle_beta   90.00
_cell.angle_gamma   90.00
#
_symmetry.space_group_name_H-M   'P 1'
#
loop_
_entity.id
_entity.type
_entity.pdbx_description
1 polymer ?
#
loop_
_entity_poly.entity_id
_entity_poly.type
_entity_poly.pdbx_seq_one_letter_code
_entity_poly.pdbx_strand_id
1 'polypeptide(L)'
;MFSPDRDAFHQAVCSGANLIPLAQSWPADLETPLTTWIKVGDGRPPGVLLESVEGGETLGRWSVIACDPLWTASARNDRLTRTWRDGREETFNGNPFESLRHCLAPYSCVNLPGLPPLGQLYGVWGYELIQWIEPTVAVHPRAAADPPDGIWMLMDAILIFDQVKRQITAVAFGDLSNGADEEQAWQTAIGRIEALRQRMDAPLPAVKPLTWDARSKELPAVRSNRSRDEFEAAVDTAKEHIAAGDVFQLVISQRLETEVPQSCLLYTSDAADDTPCVDLGGRRII
;
A
#
# COMPACT_ATOMS: atom_id res chain seq x y z
N MET A 1 -7.73 -18.86 20.43
CA MET A 1 -6.53 -18.75 21.32
C MET A 1 -5.63 -17.72 20.68
N PHE A 2 -5.09 -16.79 21.48
CA PHE A 2 -4.13 -15.79 21.00
C PHE A 2 -2.70 -16.32 21.05
N SER A 3 -1.85 -15.84 20.14
CA SER A 3 -0.41 -16.14 20.10
C SER A 3 0.35 -14.82 19.91
N PRO A 4 1.40 -14.52 20.67
CA PRO A 4 1.89 -15.30 21.81
C PRO A 4 0.87 -15.38 22.96
N ASP A 5 1.11 -16.24 23.94
CA ASP A 5 0.39 -16.22 25.20
C ASP A 5 0.85 -15.05 26.10
N ARG A 6 0.21 -14.91 27.25
CA ARG A 6 0.48 -13.80 28.16
C ARG A 6 1.93 -13.78 28.67
N ASP A 7 2.49 -14.95 28.95
CA ASP A 7 3.85 -15.06 29.47
C ASP A 7 4.89 -14.68 28.42
N ALA A 8 4.72 -15.13 27.18
CA ALA A 8 5.60 -14.77 26.08
C ALA A 8 5.46 -13.30 25.68
N PHE A 9 4.27 -12.71 25.80
CA PHE A 9 4.07 -11.27 25.64
C PHE A 9 4.86 -10.48 26.70
N HIS A 10 4.74 -10.87 27.97
CA HIS A 10 5.51 -10.28 29.07
C HIS A 10 7.02 -10.38 28.83
N GLN A 11 7.51 -11.56 28.40
CA GLN A 11 8.93 -11.73 28.07
C GLN A 11 9.42 -10.78 26.98
N ALA A 12 8.58 -10.53 25.96
CA ALA A 12 8.90 -9.56 24.90
C ALA A 12 9.00 -8.13 25.46
N VAL A 13 8.11 -7.74 26.36
CA VAL A 13 8.21 -6.44 27.09
C VAL A 13 9.52 -6.37 27.88
N CYS A 14 9.84 -7.40 28.65
CA CYS A 14 11.07 -7.46 29.44
C CYS A 14 12.35 -7.41 28.57
N SER A 15 12.28 -7.87 27.34
CA SER A 15 13.40 -7.79 26.38
C SER A 15 13.57 -6.42 25.72
N GLY A 16 12.71 -5.44 26.05
CA GLY A 16 12.77 -4.07 25.56
C GLY A 16 11.95 -3.81 24.29
N ALA A 17 11.13 -4.77 23.87
CA ALA A 17 10.15 -4.50 22.83
C ALA A 17 9.00 -3.63 23.37
N ASN A 18 8.54 -2.70 22.57
CA ASN A 18 7.42 -1.83 22.93
C ASN A 18 6.26 -1.89 21.93
N LEU A 19 6.40 -2.72 20.91
CA LEU A 19 5.38 -2.99 19.92
C LEU A 19 5.31 -4.49 19.69
N ILE A 20 4.37 -5.14 20.41
CA ILE A 20 4.35 -6.60 20.52
C ILE A 20 3.15 -7.14 19.77
N PRO A 21 3.36 -7.92 18.71
CA PRO A 21 2.26 -8.49 17.94
C PRO A 21 1.53 -9.58 18.72
N LEU A 22 0.21 -9.56 18.64
CA LEU A 22 -0.70 -10.58 19.11
C LEU A 22 -1.51 -11.07 17.90
N ALA A 23 -1.64 -12.39 17.74
CA ALA A 23 -2.28 -12.98 16.59
C ALA A 23 -3.39 -13.95 16.97
N GLN A 24 -4.42 -14.02 16.12
CA GLN A 24 -5.45 -15.04 16.14
C GLN A 24 -5.76 -15.50 14.73
N SER A 25 -5.84 -16.82 14.52
CA SER A 25 -6.08 -17.40 13.19
C SER A 25 -7.40 -18.17 13.15
N TRP A 26 -8.01 -18.20 11.94
CA TRP A 26 -9.20 -18.98 11.62
C TRP A 26 -9.21 -19.41 10.15
N PRO A 27 -10.03 -20.44 9.78
CA PRO A 27 -10.15 -20.86 8.37
C PRO A 27 -10.66 -19.74 7.46
N ALA A 28 -10.19 -19.73 6.21
CA ALA A 28 -10.52 -18.74 5.18
C ALA A 28 -11.29 -19.39 3.99
N ASP A 29 -11.99 -20.50 4.20
CA ASP A 29 -12.58 -21.29 3.11
C ASP A 29 -13.64 -20.52 2.32
N LEU A 30 -14.30 -19.54 2.92
CA LEU A 30 -15.37 -18.73 2.32
C LEU A 30 -14.96 -17.28 2.03
N GLU A 31 -13.69 -16.94 2.25
CA GLU A 31 -13.20 -15.57 2.10
C GLU A 31 -12.07 -15.51 1.08
N THR A 32 -12.01 -14.39 0.39
CA THR A 32 -10.88 -14.01 -0.45
C THR A 32 -10.25 -12.72 0.09
N PRO A 33 -9.02 -12.38 -0.29
CA PRO A 33 -8.44 -11.08 0.08
C PRO A 33 -9.34 -9.91 -0.32
N LEU A 34 -9.95 -9.96 -1.50
CA LEU A 34 -10.83 -8.91 -1.99
C LEU A 34 -12.14 -8.81 -1.18
N THR A 35 -12.81 -9.95 -0.89
CA THR A 35 -14.04 -9.93 -0.06
C THR A 35 -13.74 -9.43 1.34
N THR A 36 -12.61 -9.82 1.89
CA THR A 36 -12.12 -9.34 3.19
C THR A 36 -11.86 -7.83 3.17
N TRP A 37 -11.17 -7.32 2.16
CA TRP A 37 -10.94 -5.88 2.00
C TRP A 37 -12.26 -5.10 1.97
N ILE A 38 -13.26 -5.57 1.22
CA ILE A 38 -14.57 -4.92 1.14
C ILE A 38 -15.28 -4.90 2.51
N LYS A 39 -15.18 -5.99 3.28
CA LYS A 39 -15.79 -6.10 4.60
C LYS A 39 -15.10 -5.24 5.66
N VAL A 40 -13.77 -5.29 5.73
CA VAL A 40 -13.03 -4.61 6.82
C VAL A 40 -12.74 -3.15 6.52
N GLY A 41 -12.53 -2.81 5.25
CA GLY A 41 -12.26 -1.44 4.81
C GLY A 41 -13.51 -0.59 4.70
N ASP A 42 -14.69 -1.20 4.56
CA ASP A 42 -15.99 -0.51 4.39
C ASP A 42 -15.91 0.60 3.31
N GLY A 43 -15.07 0.38 2.29
CA GLY A 43 -14.81 1.36 1.22
C GLY A 43 -14.14 2.66 1.69
N ARG A 44 -13.63 2.71 2.92
CA ARG A 44 -13.02 3.91 3.51
C ARG A 44 -11.51 3.90 3.37
N PRO A 45 -10.93 4.85 2.66
CA PRO A 45 -9.50 5.11 2.72
C PRO A 45 -9.16 5.79 4.07
N PRO A 46 -7.92 5.70 4.57
CA PRO A 46 -6.83 4.98 3.95
C PRO A 46 -6.77 3.50 4.36
N GLY A 47 -6.25 2.68 3.46
CA GLY A 47 -5.99 1.27 3.72
C GLY A 47 -5.10 0.65 2.65
N VAL A 48 -4.72 -0.61 2.83
CA VAL A 48 -3.83 -1.33 1.93
C VAL A 48 -4.33 -2.75 1.70
N LEU A 49 -4.31 -3.16 0.45
CA LEU A 49 -4.48 -4.53 -0.01
C LEU A 49 -3.24 -4.89 -0.82
N LEU A 50 -2.43 -5.82 -0.32
CA LEU A 50 -1.31 -6.40 -1.02
C LEU A 50 -1.66 -7.84 -1.39
N GLU A 51 -1.78 -8.10 -2.66
CA GLU A 51 -2.01 -9.44 -3.19
C GLU A 51 -0.81 -9.89 -4.01
N SER A 52 -0.43 -11.15 -3.84
CA SER A 52 0.54 -11.82 -4.70
C SER A 52 -0.20 -12.86 -5.51
N VAL A 53 -0.32 -12.64 -6.82
CA VAL A 53 -1.08 -13.52 -7.73
C VAL A 53 -0.19 -14.59 -8.36
N GLU A 54 1.11 -14.31 -8.53
CA GLU A 54 2.05 -15.22 -9.19
C GLU A 54 3.21 -15.62 -8.28
N GLY A 55 3.70 -16.87 -8.43
CA GLY A 55 4.93 -17.32 -7.78
C GLY A 55 4.86 -18.61 -6.98
N GLY A 56 3.75 -19.34 -7.03
CA GLY A 56 3.63 -20.64 -6.36
C GLY A 56 3.66 -20.56 -4.82
N GLU A 57 4.02 -21.65 -4.17
CA GLU A 57 3.94 -21.80 -2.71
C GLU A 57 4.88 -20.87 -1.91
N THR A 58 5.83 -20.23 -2.55
CA THR A 58 6.84 -19.38 -1.89
C THR A 58 6.63 -17.90 -2.11
N LEU A 59 6.33 -17.45 -3.33
CA LEU A 59 6.21 -16.03 -3.67
C LEU A 59 4.77 -15.52 -3.61
N GLY A 60 3.80 -16.32 -4.05
CA GLY A 60 2.36 -15.96 -4.07
C GLY A 60 1.59 -16.35 -2.83
N ARG A 61 2.26 -16.72 -1.73
CA ARG A 61 1.60 -17.32 -0.56
C ARG A 61 0.79 -16.34 0.27
N TRP A 62 1.26 -15.12 0.42
CA TRP A 62 0.72 -14.18 1.39
C TRP A 62 0.01 -13.01 0.76
N SER A 63 -1.21 -12.72 1.21
CA SER A 63 -1.86 -11.43 0.97
C SER A 63 -2.05 -10.70 2.28
N VAL A 64 -1.89 -9.37 2.26
CA VAL A 64 -1.98 -8.53 3.46
C VAL A 64 -3.06 -7.47 3.25
N ILE A 65 -3.93 -7.35 4.25
CA ILE A 65 -5.02 -6.38 4.27
C ILE A 65 -4.91 -5.58 5.56
N ALA A 66 -4.96 -4.27 5.45
CA ALA A 66 -4.98 -3.40 6.61
C ALA A 66 -5.80 -2.14 6.35
N CYS A 67 -6.50 -1.68 7.37
CA CYS A 67 -7.31 -0.46 7.35
C CYS A 67 -7.21 0.24 8.72
N ASP A 68 -7.73 1.46 8.82
CA ASP A 68 -7.70 2.26 10.05
C ASP A 68 -6.29 2.43 10.62
N PRO A 69 -5.35 3.06 9.92
CA PRO A 69 -3.98 3.24 10.39
C PRO A 69 -3.93 3.96 11.73
N LEU A 70 -2.92 3.64 12.55
CA LEU A 70 -2.62 4.38 13.78
C LEU A 70 -2.28 5.83 13.46
N TRP A 71 -1.50 6.03 12.41
CA TRP A 71 -1.24 7.33 11.82
C TRP A 71 -0.93 7.20 10.32
N THR A 72 -1.14 8.30 9.63
CA THR A 72 -0.70 8.49 8.23
C THR A 72 0.40 9.54 8.19
N ALA A 73 1.30 9.44 7.22
CA ALA A 73 2.26 10.48 6.93
C ALA A 73 2.21 10.83 5.44
N SER A 74 2.30 12.10 5.12
CA SER A 74 2.31 12.61 3.75
C SER A 74 3.48 13.57 3.58
N ALA A 75 4.31 13.33 2.58
CA ALA A 75 5.41 14.21 2.23
C ALA A 75 5.06 15.06 1.00
N ARG A 76 5.37 16.33 1.09
CA ARG A 76 5.29 17.28 -0.05
C ARG A 76 6.43 18.28 0.06
N ASN A 77 7.25 18.34 -0.97
CA ASN A 77 8.47 19.12 -0.95
C ASN A 77 9.35 18.76 0.27
N ASP A 78 9.76 19.75 1.06
CA ASP A 78 10.56 19.59 2.26
C ASP A 78 9.77 19.41 3.55
N ARG A 79 8.50 19.05 3.44
CA ARG A 79 7.61 18.89 4.60
C ARG A 79 6.98 17.51 4.62
N LEU A 80 7.08 16.83 5.77
CA LEU A 80 6.32 15.64 6.08
C LEU A 80 5.32 15.96 7.19
N THR A 81 4.04 15.70 6.94
CA THR A 81 2.98 15.85 7.94
C THR A 81 2.51 14.46 8.37
N ARG A 82 2.60 14.17 9.66
CA ARG A 82 2.05 12.96 10.29
C ARG A 82 0.72 13.31 10.95
N THR A 83 -0.33 12.58 10.59
CA THR A 83 -1.68 12.73 11.15
C THR A 83 -2.09 11.45 11.84
N TRP A 84 -2.35 11.54 13.14
CA TRP A 84 -2.80 10.42 13.97
C TRP A 84 -4.29 10.15 13.75
N ARG A 85 -4.74 8.93 14.06
CA ARG A 85 -6.17 8.53 14.01
C ARG A 85 -7.08 9.45 14.83
N ASP A 86 -6.58 10.00 15.93
CA ASP A 86 -7.31 10.94 16.79
C ASP A 86 -7.32 12.38 16.26
N GLY A 87 -6.75 12.63 15.09
CA GLY A 87 -6.71 13.94 14.44
C GLY A 87 -5.53 14.82 14.86
N ARG A 88 -4.67 14.39 15.76
CA ARG A 88 -3.43 15.14 16.06
C ARG A 88 -2.54 15.18 14.84
N GLU A 89 -1.89 16.31 14.61
CA GLU A 89 -0.92 16.49 13.53
C GLU A 89 0.43 16.90 14.06
N GLU A 90 1.45 16.43 13.35
CA GLU A 90 2.84 16.76 13.61
C GLU A 90 3.56 16.97 12.29
N THR A 91 4.36 18.03 12.22
CA THR A 91 5.04 18.40 10.98
C THR A 91 6.56 18.39 11.19
N PHE A 92 7.24 17.76 10.24
CA PHE A 92 8.69 17.68 10.14
C PHE A 92 9.13 18.41 8.87
N ASN A 93 10.19 19.19 8.96
CA ASN A 93 10.77 19.88 7.81
C ASN A 93 12.12 19.25 7.45
N GLY A 94 12.45 19.27 6.17
CA GLY A 94 13.68 18.73 5.63
C GLY A 94 13.51 17.42 4.89
N ASN A 95 14.54 16.58 4.89
CA ASN A 95 14.53 15.33 4.13
C ASN A 95 13.41 14.37 4.59
N PRO A 96 12.48 13.97 3.69
CA PRO A 96 11.34 13.13 4.06
C PRO A 96 11.76 11.72 4.53
N PHE A 97 12.90 11.20 4.06
CA PHE A 97 13.42 9.90 4.54
C PHE A 97 13.84 9.98 6.00
N GLU A 98 14.55 11.06 6.38
CA GLU A 98 14.95 11.27 7.77
C GLU A 98 13.74 11.55 8.66
N SER A 99 12.80 12.34 8.18
CA SER A 99 11.55 12.61 8.89
C SER A 99 10.75 11.33 9.14
N LEU A 100 10.63 10.45 8.15
CA LEU A 100 9.96 9.16 8.30
C LEU A 100 10.71 8.24 9.27
N ARG A 101 12.04 8.19 9.18
CA ARG A 101 12.88 7.44 10.12
C ARG A 101 12.67 7.92 11.55
N HIS A 102 12.58 9.24 11.75
CA HIS A 102 12.27 9.82 13.06
C HIS A 102 10.88 9.38 13.57
N CYS A 103 9.86 9.35 12.69
CA CYS A 103 8.52 8.85 13.05
C CYS A 103 8.53 7.39 13.50
N LEU A 104 9.45 6.57 12.99
CA LEU A 104 9.57 5.15 13.29
C LEU A 104 10.49 4.82 14.47
N ALA A 105 11.40 5.73 14.80
CA ALA A 105 12.42 5.53 15.85
C ALA A 105 11.87 5.10 17.22
N PRO A 106 10.66 5.53 17.65
CA PRO A 106 10.09 5.11 18.93
C PRO A 106 9.69 3.63 19.00
N TYR A 107 9.53 2.95 17.84
CA TYR A 107 8.95 1.61 17.80
C TYR A 107 10.05 0.52 17.75
N SER A 108 9.95 -0.45 18.67
CA SER A 108 10.75 -1.66 18.71
C SER A 108 9.83 -2.88 18.67
N CYS A 109 9.79 -3.56 17.52
CA CYS A 109 8.88 -4.67 17.26
C CYS A 109 9.60 -6.03 17.32
N VAL A 110 8.88 -7.05 17.76
CA VAL A 110 9.30 -8.47 17.66
C VAL A 110 8.54 -9.18 16.55
N ASN A 111 9.17 -10.17 15.94
CA ASN A 111 8.53 -11.00 14.92
C ASN A 111 7.76 -12.17 15.54
N LEU A 112 6.64 -12.55 14.90
CA LEU A 112 5.92 -13.77 15.24
C LEU A 112 6.43 -14.94 14.39
N PRO A 113 6.78 -16.07 15.02
CA PRO A 113 7.17 -17.28 14.28
C PRO A 113 6.05 -17.77 13.36
N GLY A 114 6.41 -18.18 12.15
CA GLY A 114 5.48 -18.79 11.20
C GLY A 114 4.62 -17.82 10.38
N LEU A 115 4.74 -16.52 10.62
CA LEU A 115 4.21 -15.46 9.78
C LEU A 115 5.32 -14.80 8.94
N PRO A 116 4.99 -14.16 7.83
CA PRO A 116 5.97 -13.36 7.11
C PRO A 116 6.51 -12.25 8.01
N PRO A 117 7.68 -11.67 7.73
CA PRO A 117 8.16 -10.49 8.42
C PRO A 117 7.06 -9.42 8.40
N LEU A 118 6.56 -9.08 9.59
CA LEU A 118 5.46 -8.13 9.71
C LEU A 118 6.00 -6.72 9.57
N GLY A 119 5.85 -6.15 8.37
CA GLY A 119 5.93 -4.72 8.20
C GLY A 119 4.64 -4.09 8.73
N GLN A 120 4.76 -2.99 9.44
CA GLN A 120 3.60 -2.22 9.91
C GLN A 120 3.45 -0.93 9.11
N LEU A 121 4.52 -0.49 8.47
CA LEU A 121 4.53 0.69 7.64
C LEU A 121 4.28 0.30 6.19
N TYR A 122 3.19 0.76 5.65
CA TYR A 122 2.80 0.60 4.26
C TYR A 122 2.73 1.96 3.58
N GLY A 123 3.15 2.04 2.32
CA GLY A 123 3.09 3.33 1.66
C GLY A 123 3.56 3.28 0.21
N VAL A 124 3.48 4.45 -0.41
CA VAL A 124 3.90 4.68 -1.79
C VAL A 124 4.91 5.82 -1.80
N TRP A 125 6.01 5.57 -2.49
CA TRP A 125 7.01 6.58 -2.82
C TRP A 125 6.74 7.10 -4.22
N GLY A 126 6.50 8.40 -4.34
CA GLY A 126 6.37 9.05 -5.64
C GLY A 126 7.74 9.16 -6.34
N TYR A 127 7.72 9.23 -7.65
CA TYR A 127 8.95 9.36 -8.44
C TYR A 127 9.78 10.59 -8.04
N GLU A 128 9.12 11.69 -7.67
CA GLU A 128 9.74 12.96 -7.32
C GLU A 128 10.60 12.90 -6.04
N LEU A 129 10.49 11.84 -5.23
CA LEU A 129 11.39 11.63 -4.09
C LEU A 129 12.84 11.40 -4.51
N ILE A 130 13.11 11.16 -5.80
CA ILE A 130 14.48 11.07 -6.34
C ILE A 130 15.32 12.31 -6.02
N GLN A 131 14.72 13.50 -5.95
CA GLN A 131 15.39 14.75 -5.62
C GLN A 131 16.15 14.72 -4.28
N TRP A 132 15.67 13.86 -3.33
CA TRP A 132 16.27 13.70 -2.02
C TRP A 132 17.39 12.67 -1.99
N ILE A 133 17.50 11.85 -3.03
CA ILE A 133 18.53 10.83 -3.21
C ILE A 133 19.62 11.39 -4.13
N GLU A 134 19.21 12.06 -5.19
CA GLU A 134 20.11 12.59 -6.21
C GLU A 134 19.86 14.11 -6.41
N PRO A 135 20.61 14.97 -5.72
CA PRO A 135 20.42 16.42 -5.76
C PRO A 135 20.66 17.09 -7.12
N THR A 136 21.28 16.38 -8.08
CA THR A 136 21.51 16.89 -9.45
C THR A 136 20.24 16.81 -10.31
N VAL A 137 19.23 16.07 -9.88
CA VAL A 137 17.95 15.98 -10.60
C VAL A 137 17.17 17.28 -10.40
N ALA A 138 16.79 17.90 -11.50
CA ALA A 138 15.99 19.12 -11.46
C ALA A 138 14.61 18.88 -10.86
N VAL A 139 14.23 19.72 -9.91
CA VAL A 139 12.90 19.71 -9.30
C VAL A 139 11.94 20.47 -10.22
N HIS A 140 10.90 19.81 -10.65
CA HIS A 140 9.85 20.45 -11.44
C HIS A 140 8.84 21.16 -10.53
N PRO A 141 8.36 22.37 -10.93
CA PRO A 141 7.27 23.02 -10.21
C PRO A 141 6.04 22.13 -10.17
N ARG A 142 5.42 22.02 -9.00
CA ARG A 142 4.24 21.17 -8.77
C ARG A 142 3.01 22.02 -8.50
N ALA A 143 1.88 21.60 -9.06
CA ALA A 143 0.59 22.20 -8.74
C ALA A 143 0.09 21.70 -7.37
N ALA A 144 -0.76 22.51 -6.73
CA ALA A 144 -1.38 22.12 -5.46
C ALA A 144 -2.23 20.83 -5.58
N ALA A 145 -2.79 20.59 -6.77
CA ALA A 145 -3.59 19.41 -7.07
C ALA A 145 -2.77 18.14 -7.36
N ASP A 146 -1.45 18.24 -7.51
CA ASP A 146 -0.62 17.05 -7.71
C ASP A 146 -0.63 16.17 -6.46
N PRO A 147 -0.52 14.84 -6.59
CA PRO A 147 -0.42 13.95 -5.45
C PRO A 147 0.84 14.28 -4.62
N PRO A 148 0.87 13.94 -3.32
CA PRO A 148 2.06 14.13 -2.50
C PRO A 148 3.24 13.29 -3.02
N ASP A 149 4.45 13.65 -2.59
CA ASP A 149 5.70 12.97 -2.98
C ASP A 149 5.79 11.56 -2.40
N GLY A 150 5.09 11.33 -1.28
CA GLY A 150 4.95 10.02 -0.67
C GLY A 150 3.84 10.03 0.36
N ILE A 151 3.23 8.86 0.56
CA ILE A 151 2.22 8.62 1.58
C ILE A 151 2.56 7.33 2.29
N TRP A 152 2.51 7.35 3.62
CA TRP A 152 2.76 6.17 4.45
C TRP A 152 1.70 6.04 5.53
N MET A 153 1.46 4.82 5.93
CA MET A 153 0.47 4.44 6.94
C MET A 153 1.10 3.46 7.90
N LEU A 154 1.12 3.78 9.20
CA LEU A 154 1.47 2.81 10.22
C LEU A 154 0.20 2.10 10.69
N MET A 155 0.18 0.79 10.54
CA MET A 155 -0.95 -0.06 10.93
C MET A 155 -0.72 -0.66 12.30
N ASP A 156 -1.72 -0.56 13.19
CA ASP A 156 -1.73 -1.22 14.50
C ASP A 156 -2.50 -2.55 14.47
N ALA A 157 -3.14 -2.87 13.35
CA ALA A 157 -3.75 -4.17 13.11
C ALA A 157 -3.77 -4.50 11.62
N ILE A 158 -3.53 -5.77 11.28
CA ILE A 158 -3.50 -6.28 9.91
C ILE A 158 -4.16 -7.65 9.82
N LEU A 159 -4.64 -8.02 8.64
CA LEU A 159 -5.07 -9.37 8.29
C LEU A 159 -4.10 -9.97 7.29
N ILE A 160 -3.68 -11.18 7.53
CA ILE A 160 -2.77 -11.93 6.66
C ILE A 160 -3.49 -13.18 6.16
N PHE A 161 -3.59 -13.30 4.85
CA PHE A 161 -4.04 -14.51 4.19
C PHE A 161 -2.86 -15.42 3.91
N ASP A 162 -2.96 -16.68 4.34
CA ASP A 162 -2.10 -17.77 3.91
C ASP A 162 -2.86 -18.58 2.84
N GLN A 163 -2.54 -18.33 1.58
CA GLN A 163 -3.19 -18.97 0.43
C GLN A 163 -2.96 -20.50 0.42
N VAL A 164 -1.82 -20.95 0.93
CA VAL A 164 -1.47 -22.38 1.00
C VAL A 164 -2.25 -23.09 2.09
N LYS A 165 -2.35 -22.50 3.27
CA LYS A 165 -3.08 -23.09 4.42
C LYS A 165 -4.58 -22.76 4.39
N ARG A 166 -5.02 -21.87 3.52
CA ARG A 166 -6.39 -21.31 3.50
C ARG A 166 -6.79 -20.80 4.87
N GLN A 167 -5.98 -19.93 5.41
CA GLN A 167 -6.13 -19.40 6.76
C GLN A 167 -6.00 -17.88 6.74
N ILE A 168 -6.82 -17.22 7.54
CA ILE A 168 -6.68 -15.80 7.86
C ILE A 168 -6.09 -15.70 9.25
N THR A 169 -5.10 -14.83 9.41
CA THR A 169 -4.55 -14.46 10.70
C THR A 169 -4.71 -12.96 10.90
N ALA A 170 -5.48 -12.57 11.91
CA ALA A 170 -5.46 -11.19 12.39
C ALA A 170 -4.28 -11.00 13.32
N VAL A 171 -3.52 -9.95 13.09
CA VAL A 171 -2.42 -9.52 13.95
C VAL A 171 -2.69 -8.10 14.39
N ALA A 172 -2.67 -7.85 15.69
CA ALA A 172 -2.72 -6.51 16.25
C ALA A 172 -1.52 -6.31 17.19
N PHE A 173 -1.12 -5.07 17.38
CA PHE A 173 0.08 -4.74 18.12
C PHE A 173 -0.28 -4.08 19.45
N GLY A 174 0.19 -4.69 20.54
CA GLY A 174 0.21 -4.04 21.85
C GLY A 174 1.29 -2.98 21.85
N ASP A 175 0.88 -1.72 21.92
CA ASP A 175 1.76 -0.56 21.84
C ASP A 175 2.01 0.04 23.23
N LEU A 176 3.24 -0.07 23.69
CA LEU A 176 3.74 0.52 24.92
C LEU A 176 4.56 1.79 24.66
N SER A 177 4.78 2.19 23.39
CA SER A 177 5.59 3.35 23.03
C SER A 177 4.96 4.68 23.47
N ASN A 178 3.64 4.67 23.69
CA ASN A 178 2.84 5.81 24.12
C ASN A 178 2.71 5.94 25.65
N GLY A 179 3.40 5.09 26.43
CA GLY A 179 3.34 5.05 27.89
C GLY A 179 2.20 4.21 28.46
N ALA A 180 1.49 3.43 27.64
CA ALA A 180 0.53 2.45 28.11
C ALA A 180 1.23 1.38 28.98
N ASP A 181 0.53 0.86 29.99
CA ASP A 181 1.00 -0.30 30.72
C ASP A 181 0.76 -1.59 29.90
N GLU A 182 1.39 -2.68 30.34
CA GLU A 182 1.35 -3.94 29.63
C GLU A 182 -0.06 -4.52 29.49
N GLU A 183 -0.89 -4.41 30.55
CA GLU A 183 -2.26 -4.90 30.51
C GLU A 183 -3.11 -4.10 29.52
N GLN A 184 -2.97 -2.80 29.53
CA GLN A 184 -3.68 -1.92 28.61
C GLN A 184 -3.27 -2.18 27.15
N ALA A 185 -1.96 -2.37 26.88
CA ALA A 185 -1.46 -2.71 25.56
C ALA A 185 -1.99 -4.07 25.06
N TRP A 186 -1.99 -5.08 25.95
CA TRP A 186 -2.56 -6.39 25.66
C TRP A 186 -4.04 -6.35 25.34
N GLN A 187 -4.85 -5.70 26.17
CA GLN A 187 -6.29 -5.58 25.98
C GLN A 187 -6.64 -4.78 24.71
N THR A 188 -5.86 -3.73 24.42
CA THR A 188 -6.03 -2.96 23.18
C THR A 188 -5.81 -3.81 21.95
N ALA A 189 -4.75 -4.64 21.93
CA ALA A 189 -4.48 -5.55 20.82
C ALA A 189 -5.61 -6.59 20.64
N ILE A 190 -6.11 -7.19 21.74
CA ILE A 190 -7.28 -8.08 21.68
C ILE A 190 -8.48 -7.38 21.07
N GLY A 191 -8.84 -6.20 21.58
CA GLY A 191 -9.98 -5.44 21.07
C GLY A 191 -9.87 -5.10 19.59
N ARG A 192 -8.64 -4.85 19.09
CA ARG A 192 -8.41 -4.64 17.65
C ARG A 192 -8.64 -5.91 16.84
N ILE A 193 -8.20 -7.08 17.30
CA ILE A 193 -8.44 -8.37 16.63
C ILE A 193 -9.94 -8.68 16.62
N GLU A 194 -10.62 -8.50 17.75
CA GLU A 194 -12.07 -8.74 17.85
C GLU A 194 -12.88 -7.82 16.94
N ALA A 195 -12.50 -6.55 16.85
CA ALA A 195 -13.12 -5.59 15.93
C ALA A 195 -12.94 -6.00 14.46
N LEU A 196 -11.75 -6.47 14.07
CA LEU A 196 -11.52 -7.00 12.73
C LEU A 196 -12.39 -8.24 12.47
N ARG A 197 -12.45 -9.17 13.44
CA ARG A 197 -13.28 -10.37 13.31
C ARG A 197 -14.76 -10.04 13.17
N GLN A 198 -15.26 -9.10 13.97
CA GLN A 198 -16.66 -8.66 13.88
C GLN A 198 -16.99 -8.07 12.50
N ARG A 199 -16.06 -7.31 11.90
CA ARG A 199 -16.22 -6.80 10.52
C ARG A 199 -16.23 -7.96 9.50
N MET A 200 -15.40 -8.98 9.71
CA MET A 200 -15.36 -10.18 8.85
C MET A 200 -16.67 -10.98 8.89
N ASP A 201 -17.33 -11.04 10.04
CA ASP A 201 -18.61 -11.74 10.22
C ASP A 201 -19.80 -10.98 9.57
N ALA A 202 -19.58 -9.73 9.15
CA ALA A 202 -20.61 -8.96 8.46
C ALA A 202 -20.89 -9.52 7.05
N PRO A 203 -22.15 -9.41 6.56
CA PRO A 203 -22.46 -9.80 5.18
C PRO A 203 -21.69 -8.94 4.18
N LEU A 204 -21.28 -9.58 3.07
CA LEU A 204 -20.62 -8.85 1.98
C LEU A 204 -21.59 -7.79 1.41
N PRO A 205 -21.23 -6.52 1.34
CA PRO A 205 -22.03 -5.50 0.68
C PRO A 205 -22.29 -5.86 -0.78
N ALA A 206 -23.42 -5.42 -1.32
CA ALA A 206 -23.74 -5.63 -2.73
C ALA A 206 -22.75 -4.86 -3.61
N VAL A 207 -21.83 -5.57 -4.23
CA VAL A 207 -20.86 -5.02 -5.18
C VAL A 207 -21.36 -5.34 -6.59
N LYS A 208 -21.47 -4.31 -7.43
CA LYS A 208 -21.75 -4.53 -8.84
C LYS A 208 -20.43 -4.88 -9.52
N PRO A 209 -20.32 -6.07 -10.17
CA PRO A 209 -19.11 -6.41 -10.92
C PRO A 209 -18.91 -5.40 -12.06
N LEU A 210 -17.67 -5.15 -12.39
CA LEU A 210 -17.32 -4.39 -13.58
C LEU A 210 -17.80 -5.20 -14.80
N THR A 211 -18.64 -4.60 -15.62
CA THR A 211 -19.02 -5.19 -16.90
C THR A 211 -18.26 -4.47 -18.00
N TRP A 212 -17.36 -5.18 -18.64
CA TRP A 212 -16.63 -4.68 -19.80
C TRP A 212 -17.28 -5.24 -21.07
N ASP A 213 -17.71 -4.36 -21.96
CA ASP A 213 -18.12 -4.76 -23.31
C ASP A 213 -16.97 -4.51 -24.30
N ALA A 214 -16.15 -5.53 -24.52
CA ALA A 214 -15.06 -5.49 -25.50
C ALA A 214 -15.53 -5.23 -26.94
N ARG A 215 -16.84 -5.29 -27.21
CA ARG A 215 -17.45 -5.01 -28.53
C ARG A 215 -17.93 -3.56 -28.66
N SER A 216 -17.92 -2.82 -27.56
CA SER A 216 -18.27 -1.41 -27.63
C SER A 216 -17.25 -0.67 -28.51
N LYS A 217 -17.76 -0.03 -29.55
CA LYS A 217 -16.94 0.84 -30.43
C LYS A 217 -16.85 2.27 -29.88
N GLU A 218 -17.58 2.58 -28.82
CA GLU A 218 -17.54 3.88 -28.17
C GLU A 218 -16.38 3.90 -27.18
N LEU A 219 -15.29 4.50 -27.59
CA LEU A 219 -14.19 4.80 -26.67
C LEU A 219 -14.59 5.95 -25.76
N PRO A 220 -14.27 5.89 -24.46
CA PRO A 220 -14.49 7.02 -23.57
C PRO A 220 -13.72 8.25 -24.07
N ALA A 221 -14.22 9.43 -23.75
CA ALA A 221 -13.50 10.66 -24.05
C ALA A 221 -12.14 10.67 -23.34
N VAL A 222 -11.07 10.74 -24.10
CA VAL A 222 -9.70 10.75 -23.60
C VAL A 222 -9.10 12.12 -23.81
N ARG A 223 -8.55 12.71 -22.76
CA ARG A 223 -7.79 13.95 -22.81
C ARG A 223 -6.31 13.66 -22.71
N SER A 224 -5.53 14.19 -23.65
CA SER A 224 -4.07 14.09 -23.64
C SER A 224 -3.45 15.39 -23.14
N ASN A 225 -2.31 15.28 -22.43
CA ASN A 225 -1.50 16.43 -22.04
C ASN A 225 -0.61 16.97 -23.18
N ARG A 226 -0.56 16.28 -24.32
CA ARG A 226 0.18 16.68 -25.53
C ARG A 226 -0.68 16.42 -26.76
N SER A 227 -0.54 17.27 -27.75
CA SER A 227 -1.05 16.99 -29.09
C SER A 227 -0.19 15.92 -29.80
N ARG A 228 -0.70 15.41 -30.90
CA ARG A 228 0.06 14.46 -31.72
C ARG A 228 1.34 15.09 -32.25
N ASP A 229 1.26 16.31 -32.80
CA ASP A 229 2.38 17.02 -33.39
C ASP A 229 3.49 17.30 -32.36
N GLU A 230 3.12 17.70 -31.12
CA GLU A 230 4.06 17.88 -30.02
C GLU A 230 4.74 16.58 -29.61
N PHE A 231 4.05 15.46 -29.65
CA PHE A 231 4.63 14.16 -29.34
C PHE A 231 5.60 13.72 -30.45
N GLU A 232 5.20 13.85 -31.73
CA GLU A 232 6.06 13.52 -32.87
C GLU A 232 7.32 14.39 -32.92
N ALA A 233 7.21 15.69 -32.65
CA ALA A 233 8.37 16.58 -32.54
C ALA A 233 9.32 16.19 -31.41
N ALA A 234 8.79 15.77 -30.26
CA ALA A 234 9.63 15.29 -29.17
C ALA A 234 10.37 13.97 -29.53
N VAL A 235 9.74 13.10 -30.34
CA VAL A 235 10.38 11.89 -30.86
C VAL A 235 11.53 12.25 -31.80
N ASP A 236 11.36 13.21 -32.68
CA ASP A 236 12.40 13.63 -33.60
C ASP A 236 13.59 14.27 -32.86
N THR A 237 13.32 15.12 -31.87
CA THR A 237 14.37 15.68 -30.99
C THR A 237 15.15 14.56 -30.26
N ALA A 238 14.43 13.55 -29.75
CA ALA A 238 15.08 12.39 -29.11
C ALA A 238 16.03 11.63 -30.08
N LYS A 239 15.62 11.45 -31.33
CA LYS A 239 16.45 10.81 -32.36
C LYS A 239 17.70 11.64 -32.66
N GLU A 240 17.59 12.97 -32.68
CA GLU A 240 18.74 13.87 -32.84
C GLU A 240 19.76 13.69 -31.72
N HIS A 241 19.33 13.65 -30.43
CA HIS A 241 20.22 13.40 -29.31
C HIS A 241 20.87 12.02 -29.35
N ILE A 242 20.16 11.00 -29.81
CA ILE A 242 20.73 9.66 -29.99
C ILE A 242 21.80 9.69 -31.09
N ALA A 243 21.52 10.37 -32.22
CA ALA A 243 22.47 10.48 -33.32
C ALA A 243 23.72 11.29 -32.96
N ALA A 244 23.57 12.30 -32.09
CA ALA A 244 24.66 13.10 -31.56
C ALA A 244 25.53 12.35 -30.55
N GLY A 245 25.06 11.22 -30.02
CA GLY A 245 25.77 10.45 -28.99
C GLY A 245 25.54 10.96 -27.57
N ASP A 246 24.59 11.87 -27.35
CA ASP A 246 24.27 12.41 -26.04
C ASP A 246 23.61 11.35 -25.15
N VAL A 247 22.77 10.49 -25.74
CA VAL A 247 22.08 9.38 -25.07
C VAL A 247 22.01 8.17 -26.00
N PHE A 248 21.97 6.95 -25.46
CA PHE A 248 21.80 5.73 -26.24
C PHE A 248 20.34 5.23 -26.26
N GLN A 249 19.54 5.68 -25.30
CA GLN A 249 18.11 5.37 -25.18
C GLN A 249 17.39 6.53 -24.50
N LEU A 250 16.20 6.87 -25.00
CA LEU A 250 15.33 7.88 -24.41
C LEU A 250 13.89 7.42 -24.51
N VAL A 251 13.14 7.52 -23.41
CA VAL A 251 11.71 7.16 -23.35
C VAL A 251 10.91 8.45 -23.24
N ILE A 252 10.03 8.66 -24.22
CA ILE A 252 9.09 9.80 -24.23
C ILE A 252 7.74 9.30 -23.75
N SER A 253 7.14 10.02 -22.80
CA SER A 253 5.85 9.67 -22.24
C SER A 253 4.75 10.69 -22.62
N GLN A 254 3.53 10.21 -22.53
CA GLN A 254 2.30 10.98 -22.75
C GLN A 254 1.31 10.59 -21.66
N ARG A 255 0.59 11.55 -21.10
CA ARG A 255 -0.48 11.31 -20.13
C ARG A 255 -1.84 11.37 -20.83
N LEU A 256 -2.56 10.28 -20.73
CA LEU A 256 -3.94 10.17 -21.19
C LEU A 256 -4.86 10.10 -19.96
N GLU A 257 -5.90 10.92 -19.95
CA GLU A 257 -6.86 11.00 -18.87
C GLU A 257 -8.25 10.66 -19.38
N THR A 258 -8.97 9.84 -18.66
CA THR A 258 -10.37 9.51 -18.90
C THR A 258 -11.13 9.40 -17.58
N GLU A 259 -12.43 9.65 -17.62
CA GLU A 259 -13.29 9.46 -16.46
C GLU A 259 -13.69 7.99 -16.33
N VAL A 260 -13.50 7.43 -15.14
CA VAL A 260 -13.89 6.07 -14.81
C VAL A 260 -15.03 6.12 -13.79
N PRO A 261 -16.23 5.64 -14.13
CA PRO A 261 -17.41 5.75 -13.26
C PRO A 261 -17.42 4.77 -12.08
N GLN A 262 -16.48 3.82 -12.03
CA GLN A 262 -16.41 2.80 -11.01
C GLN A 262 -15.38 3.14 -9.91
N SER A 263 -15.48 2.44 -8.77
CA SER A 263 -14.50 2.58 -7.70
C SER A 263 -13.13 2.05 -8.14
N CYS A 264 -12.07 2.73 -7.70
CA CYS A 264 -10.69 2.35 -8.01
C CYS A 264 -10.37 0.89 -7.66
N LEU A 265 -10.97 0.36 -6.59
CA LEU A 265 -10.73 -1.02 -6.15
C LEU A 265 -11.11 -2.05 -7.22
N LEU A 266 -12.31 -1.94 -7.80
CA LEU A 266 -12.78 -2.88 -8.82
C LEU A 266 -11.95 -2.78 -10.10
N TYR A 267 -11.56 -1.58 -10.49
CA TYR A 267 -10.72 -1.36 -11.65
C TYR A 267 -9.31 -1.95 -11.47
N THR A 268 -8.68 -1.72 -10.33
CA THR A 268 -7.32 -2.21 -10.07
C THR A 268 -7.26 -3.73 -9.85
N SER A 269 -8.29 -4.32 -9.26
CA SER A 269 -8.38 -5.77 -9.06
C SER A 269 -8.52 -6.52 -10.38
N ASP A 270 -9.38 -6.01 -11.29
CA ASP A 270 -9.57 -6.58 -12.63
C ASP A 270 -8.32 -6.43 -13.51
N ALA A 271 -7.65 -5.28 -13.45
CA ALA A 271 -6.43 -5.03 -14.20
C ALA A 271 -5.22 -5.86 -13.71
N ALA A 272 -5.24 -6.34 -12.47
CA ALA A 272 -4.19 -7.21 -11.94
C ALA A 272 -4.28 -8.64 -12.51
N ASP A 273 -5.44 -9.05 -12.99
CA ASP A 273 -5.65 -10.33 -13.65
C ASP A 273 -5.22 -10.30 -15.13
N ASP A 274 -5.07 -9.11 -15.70
CA ASP A 274 -4.48 -8.93 -17.03
C ASP A 274 -2.96 -9.14 -16.92
N THR A 275 -2.54 -10.36 -17.19
CA THR A 275 -1.11 -10.66 -17.36
C THR A 275 -0.51 -9.73 -18.41
N PRO A 276 0.60 -9.05 -18.11
CA PRO A 276 1.26 -8.19 -19.08
C PRO A 276 1.65 -9.02 -20.29
N CYS A 277 0.98 -8.77 -21.36
CA CYS A 277 1.09 -9.53 -22.55
C CYS A 277 2.25 -9.04 -23.40
N VAL A 278 3.44 -9.08 -22.87
CA VAL A 278 4.65 -8.91 -23.63
C VAL A 278 5.12 -10.28 -24.10
N ASP A 279 5.11 -10.50 -25.40
CA ASP A 279 5.81 -11.63 -25.99
C ASP A 279 7.28 -11.58 -25.57
N LEU A 280 7.78 -12.65 -24.96
CA LEU A 280 9.18 -12.78 -24.55
C LEU A 280 10.18 -12.60 -25.71
N GLY A 281 9.71 -12.64 -26.94
CA GLY A 281 10.48 -12.28 -28.13
C GLY A 281 10.51 -10.79 -28.44
N GLY A 282 9.85 -9.95 -27.64
CA GLY A 282 9.75 -8.50 -27.87
C GLY A 282 9.04 -8.10 -29.17
N ARG A 283 8.27 -9.03 -29.75
CA ARG A 283 7.69 -8.84 -31.08
C ARG A 283 6.32 -8.26 -31.07
N ARG A 284 5.64 -8.35 -29.93
CA ARG A 284 4.26 -7.90 -29.84
C ARG A 284 3.85 -7.70 -28.39
N ILE A 285 3.09 -6.65 -28.15
CA ILE A 285 2.30 -6.47 -26.93
C ILE A 285 0.89 -6.90 -27.27
N ILE A 286 0.32 -7.75 -26.49
CA ILE A 286 -1.05 -8.22 -26.67
C ILE A 286 -1.95 -7.42 -25.75
#